data_aa10084360f57d36a97013f71485cac4
#
_entry.id   aa10084360f57d36a97013f71485cac4
#
_cell.length_a   1.000
_cell.length_b   1.000
_cell.length_c   1.000
_cell.angle_alpha   90.00
_cell.angle_beta   90.00
_cell.angle_gamma   90.00
#
_symmetry.space_group_name_H-M   'P 1'
#
loop_
_entity.id
_entity.type
_entity.pdbx_description
1 polymer ?
#
loop_
_entity_poly.entity_id
_entity_poly.type
_entity_poly.pdbx_seq_one_letter_code
_entity_poly.pdbx_strand_id
1 'polypeptide(L)'
;MSHSVGNNDLGDVKDVTGSVSGIFGIDSLALFGSEAGGTDAASALQKSIDYSKKAAQNGAIVTLSTHMPNFTNAKIKKNADGTYDFYNCDFNEAKDLSGDSLKKILPGGEKNEVFKAYLDTIAVYANALEQENIPVIFRPFHEDTGGWFWWGSANTAESYRSLYAYTRDYLESKGVHNMLYVYSPNGPLETEAEYMSRYPGDACVDILAFDSVSYTHLRAHETSAHL
;
A
#
# COMPACT_ATOMS: atom_id res chain seq x y z
N MET A 1 -4.12 9.06 -11.33
CA MET A 1 -3.44 10.30 -11.76
C MET A 1 -1.95 10.00 -11.72
N SER A 2 -1.26 10.04 -12.85
CA SER A 2 0.19 9.89 -12.88
C SER A 2 0.79 11.15 -12.23
N HIS A 3 1.36 10.99 -11.06
CA HIS A 3 2.17 12.06 -10.48
C HIS A 3 3.49 12.10 -11.23
N SER A 4 3.53 12.89 -12.30
CA SER A 4 4.82 13.26 -12.87
C SER A 4 5.52 14.13 -11.82
N VAL A 5 6.57 13.58 -11.22
CA VAL A 5 7.49 14.39 -10.42
C VAL A 5 8.05 15.43 -11.38
N GLY A 6 7.72 16.71 -11.16
CA GLY A 6 8.19 17.79 -12.00
C GLY A 6 9.73 17.80 -12.09
N ASN A 7 10.27 18.56 -13.05
CA ASN A 7 11.71 18.67 -13.32
C ASN A 7 12.57 19.18 -12.14
N ASN A 8 11.92 19.61 -11.06
CA ASN A 8 12.62 19.92 -9.80
C ASN A 8 12.26 18.81 -8.80
N ASP A 9 13.19 18.21 -8.18
CA ASP A 9 13.09 17.14 -7.21
C ASP A 9 12.12 17.36 -6.02
N LEU A 10 11.17 18.27 -6.06
CA LEU A 10 10.30 18.65 -4.93
C LEU A 10 8.80 18.56 -5.25
N GLY A 11 8.45 18.19 -6.50
CA GLY A 11 7.09 17.88 -6.93
C GLY A 11 6.21 19.08 -7.26
N ASP A 12 5.12 18.78 -7.98
CA ASP A 12 4.17 19.75 -8.54
C ASP A 12 3.53 20.65 -7.47
N VAL A 13 3.36 20.15 -6.24
CA VAL A 13 2.80 20.95 -5.14
C VAL A 13 3.68 22.17 -4.84
N LYS A 14 4.99 21.99 -4.79
CA LYS A 14 5.91 23.11 -4.55
C LYS A 14 5.94 24.09 -5.73
N ASP A 15 5.86 23.59 -6.95
CA ASP A 15 5.85 24.43 -8.14
C ASP A 15 4.64 25.36 -8.19
N VAL A 16 3.48 24.86 -7.75
CA VAL A 16 2.22 25.61 -7.75
C VAL A 16 2.07 26.48 -6.51
N THR A 17 2.47 25.98 -5.33
CA THR A 17 2.17 26.64 -4.04
C THR A 17 3.36 27.36 -3.40
N GLY A 18 4.58 27.11 -3.88
CA GLY A 18 5.81 27.56 -3.25
C GLY A 18 6.22 26.79 -2.00
N SER A 19 5.41 25.81 -1.55
CA SER A 19 5.62 25.03 -0.32
C SER A 19 5.60 23.54 -0.62
N VAL A 20 6.41 22.77 0.11
CA VAL A 20 6.35 21.28 0.05
C VAL A 20 5.12 20.78 0.80
N SER A 21 4.58 19.63 0.36
CA SER A 21 3.48 18.97 1.06
C SER A 21 3.93 18.51 2.45
N GLY A 22 3.07 18.63 3.45
CA GLY A 22 3.30 18.09 4.80
C GLY A 22 3.19 16.55 4.86
N ILE A 23 2.63 15.91 3.83
CA ILE A 23 2.53 14.46 3.70
C ILE A 23 3.05 14.07 2.32
N PHE A 24 3.94 13.10 2.28
CA PHE A 24 4.42 12.45 1.07
C PHE A 24 3.84 11.05 0.99
N GLY A 25 2.88 10.86 0.07
CA GLY A 25 2.24 9.57 -0.17
C GLY A 25 2.90 8.84 -1.35
N ILE A 26 3.24 7.58 -1.13
CA ILE A 26 3.73 6.66 -2.16
C ILE A 26 2.93 5.35 -2.08
N ASP A 27 2.71 4.70 -3.21
CA ASP A 27 2.17 3.36 -3.26
C ASP A 27 3.27 2.32 -3.46
N SER A 28 3.05 1.10 -3.00
CA SER A 28 3.98 0.00 -3.21
C SER A 28 4.25 -0.31 -4.68
N LEU A 29 3.34 0.04 -5.58
CA LEU A 29 3.55 -0.05 -7.04
C LEU A 29 4.77 0.75 -7.50
N ALA A 30 5.06 1.88 -6.84
CA ALA A 30 6.23 2.68 -7.13
C ALA A 30 7.54 1.93 -6.83
N LEU A 31 7.56 1.10 -5.79
CA LEU A 31 8.73 0.27 -5.43
C LEU A 31 9.07 -0.75 -6.53
N PHE A 32 8.09 -1.07 -7.37
CA PHE A 32 8.20 -2.04 -8.46
C PHE A 32 8.12 -1.40 -9.85
N GLY A 33 8.23 -0.08 -9.95
CA GLY A 33 8.39 0.66 -11.20
C GLY A 33 7.13 1.18 -11.86
N SER A 34 5.94 0.93 -11.31
CA SER A 34 4.69 1.35 -11.97
C SER A 34 4.40 2.84 -11.88
N GLU A 35 4.87 3.54 -10.85
CA GLU A 35 4.56 4.96 -10.62
C GLU A 35 5.80 5.86 -10.50
N ALA A 36 6.86 5.41 -9.85
CA ALA A 36 8.06 6.21 -9.65
C ALA A 36 9.00 6.21 -10.88
N GLY A 37 8.72 5.35 -11.85
CA GLY A 37 9.59 5.12 -12.99
C GLY A 37 10.93 4.49 -12.58
N GLY A 38 11.56 3.87 -13.52
CA GLY A 38 12.82 3.14 -13.34
C GLY A 38 13.05 2.35 -14.61
N THR A 39 14.20 1.70 -14.73
CA THR A 39 14.48 0.79 -15.83
C THR A 39 14.27 -0.68 -15.41
N ASP A 40 14.21 -0.92 -14.12
CA ASP A 40 14.02 -2.22 -13.48
C ASP A 40 13.54 -2.03 -12.03
N ALA A 41 13.20 -3.13 -11.36
CA ALA A 41 12.69 -3.09 -9.98
C ALA A 41 13.71 -2.49 -8.98
N ALA A 42 15.01 -2.76 -9.16
CA ALA A 42 16.03 -2.24 -8.24
C ALA A 42 16.14 -0.71 -8.33
N SER A 43 16.15 -0.15 -9.55
CA SER A 43 16.21 1.30 -9.77
C SER A 43 14.92 2.00 -9.32
N ALA A 44 13.76 1.36 -9.46
CA ALA A 44 12.49 1.88 -8.98
C ALA A 44 12.45 1.95 -7.45
N LEU A 45 12.88 0.88 -6.78
CA LEU A 45 13.00 0.84 -5.33
C LEU A 45 13.95 1.92 -4.80
N GLN A 46 15.14 2.05 -5.40
CA GLN A 46 16.11 3.07 -4.98
C GLN A 46 15.54 4.49 -5.13
N LYS A 47 14.89 4.81 -6.26
CA LYS A 47 14.22 6.11 -6.44
C LYS A 47 13.16 6.37 -5.38
N SER A 48 12.35 5.37 -5.07
CA SER A 48 11.30 5.49 -4.06
C SER A 48 11.87 5.79 -2.67
N ILE A 49 12.98 5.14 -2.32
CA ILE A 49 13.74 5.41 -1.08
C ILE A 49 14.26 6.85 -1.09
N ASP A 50 14.91 7.27 -2.17
CA ASP A 50 15.55 8.60 -2.27
C ASP A 50 14.50 9.73 -2.18
N TYR A 51 13.35 9.57 -2.85
CA TYR A 51 12.25 10.54 -2.77
C TYR A 51 11.64 10.61 -1.37
N SER A 52 11.43 9.46 -0.71
CA SER A 52 10.89 9.41 0.65
C SER A 52 11.84 10.07 1.65
N LYS A 53 13.15 9.79 1.56
CA LYS A 53 14.18 10.45 2.39
C LYS A 53 14.19 11.96 2.17
N LYS A 54 14.17 12.39 0.91
CA LYS A 54 14.13 13.81 0.56
C LYS A 54 12.87 14.51 1.07
N ALA A 55 11.71 13.86 0.95
CA ALA A 55 10.46 14.39 1.49
C ALA A 55 10.53 14.56 3.01
N ALA A 56 11.02 13.56 3.74
CA ALA A 56 11.20 13.60 5.19
C ALA A 56 12.19 14.69 5.62
N GLN A 57 13.31 14.86 4.91
CA GLN A 57 14.28 15.95 5.14
C GLN A 57 13.66 17.34 4.97
N ASN A 58 12.61 17.47 4.16
CA ASN A 58 11.82 18.69 4.01
C ASN A 58 10.65 18.78 5.01
N GLY A 59 10.56 17.90 5.98
CA GLY A 59 9.56 17.90 7.05
C GLY A 59 8.26 17.19 6.72
N ALA A 60 8.17 16.45 5.61
CA ALA A 60 6.99 15.68 5.28
C ALA A 60 6.92 14.36 6.07
N ILE A 61 5.70 13.95 6.40
CA ILE A 61 5.39 12.60 6.91
C ILE A 61 5.30 11.67 5.70
N VAL A 62 6.02 10.54 5.77
CA VAL A 62 6.00 9.51 4.71
C VAL A 62 4.87 8.53 4.94
N THR A 63 4.06 8.30 3.92
CA THR A 63 3.00 7.27 3.94
C THR A 63 3.18 6.28 2.78
N LEU A 64 2.96 5.01 3.05
CA LEU A 64 3.00 3.92 2.06
C LEU A 64 1.66 3.20 2.01
N SER A 65 0.94 3.33 0.91
CA SER A 65 -0.21 2.49 0.59
C SER A 65 0.20 1.28 -0.25
N THR A 66 -0.71 0.33 -0.43
CA THR A 66 -0.41 -0.86 -1.23
C THR A 66 -1.55 -1.23 -2.17
N HIS A 67 -1.29 -1.19 -3.47
CA HIS A 67 -2.11 -1.84 -4.49
C HIS A 67 -1.38 -3.10 -4.96
N MET A 68 -1.40 -4.13 -4.12
CA MET A 68 -0.65 -5.35 -4.38
C MET A 68 -1.23 -6.14 -5.55
N PRO A 69 -0.39 -6.73 -6.41
CA PRO A 69 -0.86 -7.63 -7.45
C PRO A 69 -1.52 -8.87 -6.83
N ASN A 70 -2.38 -9.54 -7.58
CA ASN A 70 -2.85 -10.85 -7.16
C ASN A 70 -1.71 -11.88 -7.32
N PHE A 71 -1.17 -12.35 -6.21
CA PHE A 71 -0.02 -13.28 -6.19
C PHE A 71 -0.31 -14.65 -6.79
N THR A 72 -1.56 -14.93 -7.08
CA THR A 72 -1.95 -16.14 -7.84
C THR A 72 -1.86 -15.91 -9.36
N ASN A 73 -1.58 -14.68 -9.79
CA ASN A 73 -1.49 -14.31 -11.19
C ASN A 73 -0.27 -14.94 -11.86
N ALA A 74 -0.49 -15.57 -13.01
CA ALA A 74 0.56 -16.21 -13.81
C ALA A 74 1.62 -15.24 -14.38
N LYS A 75 1.38 -13.92 -14.35
CA LYS A 75 2.32 -12.90 -14.86
C LYS A 75 3.50 -12.63 -13.92
N ILE A 76 3.39 -12.98 -12.64
CA ILE A 76 4.54 -12.89 -11.72
C ILE A 76 5.53 -13.98 -12.12
N LYS A 77 6.67 -13.57 -12.68
CA LYS A 77 7.69 -14.48 -13.17
C LYS A 77 8.62 -14.88 -12.05
N LYS A 78 9.00 -16.16 -12.05
CA LYS A 78 10.11 -16.65 -11.23
C LYS A 78 11.38 -16.65 -12.09
N ASN A 79 12.42 -15.97 -11.60
CA ASN A 79 13.72 -15.91 -12.24
C ASN A 79 14.50 -17.23 -12.09
N ALA A 80 15.55 -17.39 -12.87
CA ALA A 80 16.41 -18.59 -12.84
C ALA A 80 17.15 -18.77 -11.49
N ASP A 81 17.39 -17.68 -10.76
CA ASP A 81 17.98 -17.66 -9.42
C ASP A 81 16.98 -17.95 -8.29
N GLY A 82 15.70 -18.14 -8.64
CA GLY A 82 14.63 -18.43 -7.69
C GLY A 82 13.90 -17.21 -7.14
N THR A 83 14.34 -15.99 -7.45
CA THR A 83 13.66 -14.74 -7.10
C THR A 83 12.40 -14.53 -7.95
N TYR A 84 11.56 -13.58 -7.56
CA TYR A 84 10.36 -13.21 -8.31
C TYR A 84 10.50 -11.80 -8.89
N ASP A 85 10.02 -11.63 -10.12
CA ASP A 85 10.00 -10.34 -10.80
C ASP A 85 8.60 -9.73 -10.69
N PHE A 86 8.50 -8.61 -9.96
CA PHE A 86 7.27 -7.83 -9.79
C PHE A 86 7.29 -6.53 -10.61
N TYR A 87 8.31 -6.32 -11.44
CA TYR A 87 8.43 -5.10 -12.22
C TYR A 87 7.22 -4.90 -13.13
N ASN A 88 6.54 -3.76 -12.98
CA ASN A 88 5.30 -3.43 -13.69
C ASN A 88 4.16 -4.46 -13.53
N CYS A 89 4.12 -5.24 -12.44
CA CYS A 89 2.95 -6.06 -12.15
C CYS A 89 1.73 -5.18 -11.91
N ASP A 90 0.66 -5.45 -12.64
CA ASP A 90 -0.57 -4.68 -12.58
C ASP A 90 -1.48 -5.20 -11.47
N PHE A 91 -1.97 -4.29 -10.62
CA PHE A 91 -2.98 -4.59 -9.61
C PHE A 91 -4.39 -4.74 -10.20
N ASN A 92 -4.66 -4.19 -11.39
CA ASN A 92 -5.97 -4.31 -12.06
C ASN A 92 -6.34 -5.74 -12.44
N GLU A 93 -5.36 -6.62 -12.54
CA GLU A 93 -5.61 -8.07 -12.69
C GLU A 93 -5.94 -8.74 -11.34
N ALA A 94 -6.02 -7.95 -10.29
CA ALA A 94 -6.22 -8.38 -8.91
C ALA A 94 -7.65 -8.75 -8.56
N LYS A 95 -8.61 -8.68 -9.48
CA LYS A 95 -9.99 -9.13 -9.24
C LYS A 95 -10.06 -10.64 -9.14
N ASP A 96 -9.75 -11.16 -7.96
CA ASP A 96 -10.14 -12.51 -7.60
C ASP A 96 -11.28 -12.45 -6.59
N LEU A 97 -12.49 -12.57 -7.08
CA LEU A 97 -13.70 -12.60 -6.27
C LEU A 97 -14.05 -14.02 -5.78
N SER A 98 -13.18 -15.00 -6.02
CA SER A 98 -13.38 -16.39 -5.55
C SER A 98 -13.22 -16.53 -4.03
N GLY A 99 -12.50 -15.61 -3.37
CA GLY A 99 -12.15 -15.71 -1.96
C GLY A 99 -11.05 -16.74 -1.65
N ASP A 100 -10.39 -17.28 -2.68
CA ASP A 100 -9.36 -18.32 -2.52
C ASP A 100 -7.93 -17.77 -2.46
N SER A 101 -7.72 -16.51 -2.88
CA SER A 101 -6.39 -15.90 -2.94
C SER A 101 -5.69 -15.89 -1.58
N LEU A 102 -6.41 -15.57 -0.49
CA LEU A 102 -5.81 -15.51 0.85
C LEU A 102 -5.30 -16.88 1.31
N LYS A 103 -6.02 -17.95 1.05
CA LYS A 103 -5.58 -19.31 1.40
C LYS A 103 -4.29 -19.71 0.71
N LYS A 104 -4.08 -19.20 -0.52
CA LYS A 104 -2.89 -19.54 -1.31
C LYS A 104 -1.64 -18.78 -0.86
N ILE A 105 -1.80 -17.56 -0.30
CA ILE A 105 -0.66 -16.71 0.09
C ILE A 105 -0.31 -16.77 1.58
N LEU A 106 -1.23 -17.21 2.43
CA LEU A 106 -0.97 -17.42 3.86
C LEU A 106 -0.06 -18.64 4.11
N PRO A 107 0.50 -18.79 5.32
CA PRO A 107 1.37 -19.92 5.65
C PRO A 107 0.76 -21.27 5.28
N GLY A 108 1.53 -22.11 4.56
CA GLY A 108 1.07 -23.37 4.01
C GLY A 108 0.43 -23.28 2.63
N GLY A 109 0.13 -22.09 2.14
CA GLY A 109 -0.37 -21.86 0.77
C GLY A 109 0.73 -21.94 -0.29
N GLU A 110 0.36 -22.37 -1.48
CA GLU A 110 1.29 -22.59 -2.62
C GLU A 110 1.99 -21.32 -3.13
N LYS A 111 1.44 -20.13 -2.81
CA LYS A 111 1.93 -18.81 -3.21
C LYS A 111 2.50 -18.01 -2.03
N ASN A 112 2.67 -18.61 -0.86
CA ASN A 112 3.22 -17.92 0.30
C ASN A 112 4.62 -17.36 0.02
N GLU A 113 5.50 -18.11 -0.64
CA GLU A 113 6.85 -17.64 -0.98
C GLU A 113 6.84 -16.45 -1.95
N VAL A 114 5.87 -16.38 -2.87
CA VAL A 114 5.69 -15.23 -3.77
C VAL A 114 5.29 -13.99 -2.97
N PHE A 115 4.34 -14.14 -2.06
CA PHE A 115 3.89 -13.05 -1.19
C PHE A 115 5.02 -12.55 -0.27
N LYS A 116 5.77 -13.46 0.35
CA LYS A 116 6.93 -13.12 1.17
C LYS A 116 7.98 -12.32 0.37
N ALA A 117 8.27 -12.73 -0.86
CA ALA A 117 9.21 -12.00 -1.72
C ALA A 117 8.76 -10.56 -2.02
N TYR A 118 7.45 -10.33 -2.15
CA TYR A 118 6.90 -8.97 -2.26
C TYR A 118 7.11 -8.17 -0.98
N LEU A 119 6.80 -8.78 0.17
CA LEU A 119 7.00 -8.15 1.48
C LEU A 119 8.48 -7.88 1.78
N ASP A 120 9.39 -8.72 1.29
CA ASP A 120 10.84 -8.49 1.40
C ASP A 120 11.28 -7.16 0.77
N THR A 121 10.68 -6.78 -0.37
CA THR A 121 10.95 -5.47 -1.00
C THR A 121 10.40 -4.31 -0.14
N ILE A 122 9.22 -4.48 0.45
CA ILE A 122 8.67 -3.50 1.40
C ILE A 122 9.59 -3.37 2.63
N ALA A 123 10.11 -4.50 3.14
CA ALA A 123 11.05 -4.49 4.26
C ALA A 123 12.36 -3.77 3.91
N VAL A 124 12.90 -3.97 2.71
CA VAL A 124 14.10 -3.23 2.25
C VAL A 124 13.83 -1.72 2.22
N TYR A 125 12.67 -1.32 1.68
CA TYR A 125 12.27 0.09 1.66
C TYR A 125 12.18 0.67 3.09
N ALA A 126 11.45 0.02 3.98
CA ALA A 126 11.25 0.48 5.36
C ALA A 126 12.57 0.58 6.13
N ASN A 127 13.39 -0.46 6.08
CA ASN A 127 14.69 -0.51 6.75
C ASN A 127 15.65 0.56 6.23
N ALA A 128 15.60 0.89 4.94
CA ALA A 128 16.41 1.99 4.38
C ALA A 128 15.98 3.37 4.93
N LEU A 129 14.71 3.55 5.26
CA LEU A 129 14.20 4.77 5.91
C LEU A 129 14.50 4.78 7.42
N GLU A 130 14.42 3.62 8.07
CA GLU A 130 14.74 3.49 9.50
C GLU A 130 16.17 3.89 9.81
N GLN A 131 17.13 3.61 8.93
CA GLN A 131 18.53 4.04 9.08
C GLN A 131 18.69 5.55 9.23
N GLU A 132 17.72 6.33 8.76
CA GLU A 132 17.66 7.79 8.93
C GLU A 132 16.60 8.23 9.94
N ASN A 133 16.07 7.32 10.76
CA ASN A 133 15.01 7.54 11.73
C ASN A 133 13.73 8.11 11.12
N ILE A 134 13.38 7.71 9.90
CA ILE A 134 12.17 8.14 9.21
C ILE A 134 11.06 7.13 9.47
N PRO A 135 9.97 7.50 10.19
CA PRO A 135 8.81 6.65 10.36
C PRO A 135 7.98 6.61 9.07
N VAL A 136 7.26 5.50 8.87
CA VAL A 136 6.37 5.28 7.74
C VAL A 136 4.97 4.97 8.24
N ILE A 137 3.96 5.73 7.80
CA ILE A 137 2.56 5.36 7.98
C ILE A 137 2.22 4.34 6.89
N PHE A 138 2.05 3.08 7.29
CA PHE A 138 1.82 1.97 6.38
C PHE A 138 0.35 1.59 6.33
N ARG A 139 -0.27 1.69 5.16
CA ARG A 139 -1.69 1.41 4.91
C ARG A 139 -1.86 0.22 3.96
N PRO A 140 -1.65 -1.02 4.45
CA PRO A 140 -1.88 -2.22 3.67
C PRO A 140 -3.38 -2.54 3.56
N PHE A 141 -3.77 -3.24 2.49
CA PHE A 141 -5.08 -3.86 2.32
C PHE A 141 -6.26 -2.91 2.59
N HIS A 142 -6.12 -1.65 2.18
CA HIS A 142 -7.18 -0.64 2.31
C HIS A 142 -8.44 -1.02 1.51
N GLU A 143 -9.56 -0.37 1.81
CA GLU A 143 -10.84 -0.60 1.15
C GLU A 143 -11.30 -2.08 1.19
N ASP A 144 -11.01 -2.77 2.28
CA ASP A 144 -11.25 -4.20 2.46
C ASP A 144 -12.73 -4.61 2.51
N THR A 145 -13.61 -3.63 2.72
CA THR A 145 -15.07 -3.83 2.67
C THR A 145 -15.63 -3.81 1.24
N GLY A 146 -14.84 -3.33 0.27
CA GLY A 146 -15.18 -3.33 -1.15
C GLY A 146 -14.98 -4.66 -1.85
N GLY A 147 -15.62 -4.81 -3.02
CA GLY A 147 -15.57 -6.03 -3.83
C GLY A 147 -14.60 -5.97 -5.02
N TRP A 148 -13.69 -4.99 -5.06
CA TRP A 148 -12.79 -4.78 -6.20
C TRP A 148 -11.37 -5.28 -6.00
N PHE A 149 -10.95 -5.50 -4.75
CA PHE A 149 -9.63 -6.04 -4.45
C PHE A 149 -9.70 -7.51 -4.04
N TRP A 150 -8.65 -8.28 -4.33
CA TRP A 150 -8.56 -9.69 -3.98
C TRP A 150 -8.52 -9.93 -2.46
N TRP A 151 -8.15 -8.93 -1.66
CA TRP A 151 -8.21 -8.95 -0.19
C TRP A 151 -9.54 -8.45 0.37
N GLY A 152 -10.46 -8.02 -0.48
CA GLY A 152 -11.71 -7.37 -0.10
C GLY A 152 -12.82 -8.31 0.36
N SER A 153 -14.07 -7.85 0.17
CA SER A 153 -15.30 -8.47 0.72
C SER A 153 -15.59 -9.92 0.29
N ALA A 154 -14.96 -10.43 -0.76
CA ALA A 154 -15.04 -11.82 -1.16
C ALA A 154 -14.42 -12.79 -0.12
N ASN A 155 -13.59 -12.27 0.77
CA ASN A 155 -12.95 -13.03 1.83
C ASN A 155 -13.67 -12.84 3.16
N THR A 156 -13.59 -13.85 4.02
CA THR A 156 -14.12 -13.72 5.39
C THR A 156 -13.32 -12.70 6.20
N ALA A 157 -13.96 -12.09 7.20
CA ALA A 157 -13.27 -11.18 8.12
C ALA A 157 -12.10 -11.85 8.85
N GLU A 158 -12.23 -13.13 9.19
CA GLU A 158 -11.17 -13.91 9.82
C GLU A 158 -9.95 -14.06 8.91
N SER A 159 -10.16 -14.41 7.63
CA SER A 159 -9.08 -14.53 6.65
C SER A 159 -8.36 -13.20 6.43
N TYR A 160 -9.12 -12.09 6.38
CA TYR A 160 -8.55 -10.75 6.27
C TYR A 160 -7.70 -10.39 7.50
N ARG A 161 -8.22 -10.63 8.72
CA ARG A 161 -7.45 -10.41 9.95
C ARG A 161 -6.17 -11.24 9.99
N SER A 162 -6.25 -12.49 9.54
CA SER A 162 -5.07 -13.38 9.43
C SER A 162 -4.04 -12.84 8.43
N LEU A 163 -4.48 -12.31 7.29
CA LEU A 163 -3.60 -11.68 6.30
C LEU A 163 -2.88 -10.46 6.89
N TYR A 164 -3.62 -9.60 7.57
CA TYR A 164 -3.10 -8.37 8.16
C TYR A 164 -2.04 -8.69 9.25
N ALA A 165 -2.40 -9.56 10.20
CA ALA A 165 -1.49 -9.99 11.27
C ALA A 165 -0.23 -10.67 10.70
N TYR A 166 -0.40 -11.60 9.75
CA TYR A 166 0.74 -12.26 9.11
C TYR A 166 1.68 -11.27 8.41
N THR A 167 1.13 -10.28 7.73
CA THR A 167 1.95 -9.25 7.05
C THR A 167 2.77 -8.45 8.04
N ARG A 168 2.15 -8.00 9.15
CA ARG A 168 2.83 -7.28 10.22
C ARG A 168 3.94 -8.13 10.84
N ASP A 169 3.62 -9.34 11.27
CA ASP A 169 4.56 -10.24 11.92
C ASP A 169 5.74 -10.59 10.99
N TYR A 170 5.45 -10.77 9.70
CA TYR A 170 6.51 -11.03 8.73
C TYR A 170 7.45 -9.84 8.56
N LEU A 171 6.92 -8.62 8.39
CA LEU A 171 7.75 -7.41 8.29
C LEU A 171 8.57 -7.18 9.57
N GLU A 172 7.97 -7.38 10.75
CA GLU A 172 8.69 -7.31 12.03
C GLU A 172 9.82 -8.35 12.09
N SER A 173 9.60 -9.58 11.62
CA SER A 173 10.62 -10.62 11.52
C SER A 173 11.78 -10.26 10.58
N LYS A 174 11.59 -9.29 9.68
CA LYS A 174 12.59 -8.73 8.77
C LYS A 174 13.28 -7.48 9.34
N GLY A 175 13.04 -7.18 10.60
CA GLY A 175 13.64 -6.05 11.31
C GLY A 175 12.98 -4.70 11.02
N VAL A 176 11.76 -4.68 10.53
CA VAL A 176 11.01 -3.42 10.31
C VAL A 176 10.36 -2.99 11.61
N HIS A 177 10.79 -1.84 12.16
CA HIS A 177 10.29 -1.29 13.43
C HIS A 177 9.81 0.15 13.32
N ASN A 178 9.89 0.77 12.15
CA ASN A 178 9.56 2.16 11.90
C ASN A 178 8.19 2.35 11.21
N MET A 179 7.33 1.33 11.19
CA MET A 179 5.99 1.42 10.60
C MET A 179 4.90 1.63 11.64
N LEU A 180 3.95 2.54 11.34
CA LEU A 180 2.66 2.70 12.00
C LEU A 180 1.59 2.11 11.08
N TYR A 181 0.89 1.10 11.54
CA TYR A 181 -0.06 0.32 10.74
C TYR A 181 -1.45 0.93 10.75
N VAL A 182 -2.01 1.12 9.55
CA VAL A 182 -3.33 1.77 9.34
C VAL A 182 -4.37 0.76 8.90
N TYR A 183 -5.50 0.68 9.62
CA TYR A 183 -6.71 0.02 9.17
C TYR A 183 -7.61 1.05 8.47
N SER A 184 -7.98 0.81 7.20
CA SER A 184 -8.69 1.76 6.35
C SER A 184 -9.73 1.07 5.45
N PRO A 185 -10.92 0.73 5.99
CA PRO A 185 -12.01 0.22 5.16
C PRO A 185 -12.59 1.32 4.27
N ASN A 186 -13.36 0.96 3.24
CA ASN A 186 -14.08 1.94 2.43
C ASN A 186 -15.47 2.24 2.99
N GLY A 187 -15.88 3.51 2.89
CA GLY A 187 -17.23 3.94 3.21
C GLY A 187 -18.23 3.86 2.04
N PRO A 188 -19.52 4.12 2.28
CA PRO A 188 -20.07 4.57 3.58
C PRO A 188 -20.19 3.43 4.59
N LEU A 189 -19.94 3.74 5.87
CA LEU A 189 -20.11 2.85 7.01
C LEU A 189 -21.01 3.61 8.00
N GLU A 190 -22.15 3.03 8.38
CA GLU A 190 -23.18 3.72 9.17
C GLU A 190 -23.00 3.52 10.67
N THR A 191 -22.31 2.43 11.05
CA THR A 191 -22.15 2.05 12.45
C THR A 191 -20.70 1.67 12.78
N GLU A 192 -20.34 1.81 14.07
CA GLU A 192 -19.08 1.31 14.60
C GLU A 192 -18.92 -0.20 14.33
N ALA A 193 -20.00 -0.97 14.50
CA ALA A 193 -19.97 -2.42 14.27
C ALA A 193 -19.62 -2.78 12.82
N GLU A 194 -20.10 -2.01 11.84
CA GLU A 194 -19.71 -2.18 10.44
C GLU A 194 -18.25 -1.83 10.23
N TYR A 195 -17.78 -0.71 10.79
CA TYR A 195 -16.38 -0.31 10.69
C TYR A 195 -15.45 -1.36 11.29
N MET A 196 -15.79 -1.90 12.48
CA MET A 196 -14.98 -2.86 13.20
C MET A 196 -15.16 -4.32 12.71
N SER A 197 -16.06 -4.57 11.75
CA SER A 197 -16.42 -5.92 11.32
C SER A 197 -15.21 -6.76 10.85
N ARG A 198 -14.22 -6.13 10.23
CA ARG A 198 -13.01 -6.76 9.71
C ARG A 198 -11.74 -6.30 10.43
N TYR A 199 -11.87 -5.48 11.47
CA TYR A 199 -10.75 -4.89 12.20
C TYR A 199 -9.75 -5.95 12.69
N PRO A 200 -8.43 -5.78 12.40
CA PRO A 200 -7.41 -6.78 12.72
C PRO A 200 -7.08 -6.90 14.23
N GLY A 201 -7.50 -5.93 15.03
CA GLY A 201 -7.23 -5.86 16.46
C GLY A 201 -6.13 -4.88 16.84
N ASP A 202 -6.19 -4.42 18.10
CA ASP A 202 -5.28 -3.38 18.64
C ASP A 202 -3.81 -3.80 18.62
N ALA A 203 -3.53 -5.11 18.63
CA ALA A 203 -2.16 -5.61 18.51
C ALA A 203 -1.54 -5.39 17.12
N CYS A 204 -2.37 -5.13 16.11
CA CYS A 204 -1.93 -5.03 14.71
C CYS A 204 -2.05 -3.62 14.13
N VAL A 205 -2.83 -2.74 14.74
CA VAL A 205 -3.25 -1.44 14.19
C VAL A 205 -2.90 -0.31 15.12
N ASP A 206 -2.26 0.73 14.59
CA ASP A 206 -1.88 1.94 15.32
C ASP A 206 -2.81 3.11 14.97
N ILE A 207 -3.37 3.13 13.75
CA ILE A 207 -4.16 4.25 13.22
C ILE A 207 -5.45 3.70 12.59
N LEU A 208 -6.58 4.30 12.95
CA LEU A 208 -7.88 4.09 12.32
C LEU A 208 -8.12 5.17 11.26
N ALA A 209 -8.48 4.75 10.05
CA ALA A 209 -8.79 5.62 8.91
C ALA A 209 -9.94 5.02 8.10
N PHE A 210 -10.44 5.72 7.09
CA PHE A 210 -11.34 5.14 6.10
C PHE A 210 -11.21 5.86 4.75
N ASP A 211 -11.55 5.16 3.69
CA ASP A 211 -11.57 5.69 2.33
C ASP A 211 -13.02 6.00 1.89
N SER A 212 -13.25 7.19 1.35
CA SER A 212 -14.56 7.63 0.88
C SER A 212 -14.44 8.48 -0.38
N VAL A 213 -14.41 7.85 -1.54
CA VAL A 213 -14.31 8.54 -2.83
C VAL A 213 -15.66 9.13 -3.27
N SER A 214 -16.78 8.45 -2.95
CA SER A 214 -18.13 8.83 -3.39
C SER A 214 -18.60 10.15 -2.80
N TYR A 215 -18.25 10.46 -1.57
CA TYR A 215 -18.67 11.70 -0.89
C TYR A 215 -17.97 12.95 -1.40
N THR A 216 -16.73 12.84 -1.89
CA THR A 216 -15.98 13.97 -2.45
C THR A 216 -16.62 14.45 -3.75
N HIS A 217 -17.13 13.57 -4.58
CA HIS A 217 -17.82 13.93 -5.82
C HIS A 217 -19.21 14.53 -5.59
N LEU A 218 -19.99 14.01 -4.63
CA LEU A 218 -21.32 14.54 -4.31
C LEU A 218 -21.24 15.94 -3.70
N ARG A 219 -20.31 16.21 -2.79
CA ARG A 219 -20.13 17.55 -2.21
C ARG A 219 -19.61 18.58 -3.21
N ALA A 220 -18.78 18.20 -4.15
CA ALA A 220 -18.33 19.09 -5.22
C ALA A 220 -19.49 19.51 -6.15
N HIS A 221 -20.50 18.64 -6.38
CA HIS A 221 -21.69 18.97 -7.13
C HIS A 221 -22.68 19.83 -6.33
N GLU A 222 -22.82 19.61 -5.04
CA GLU A 222 -23.73 20.41 -4.19
C GLU A 222 -23.24 21.85 -4.01
N THR A 223 -21.93 22.08 -3.91
CA THR A 223 -21.38 23.44 -3.81
C THR A 223 -21.47 24.22 -5.12
N SER A 224 -21.61 23.54 -6.27
CA SER A 224 -21.81 24.21 -7.56
C SER A 224 -23.26 24.63 -7.83
N ALA A 225 -24.21 24.11 -7.06
CA ALA A 225 -25.64 24.40 -7.22
C ALA A 225 -26.14 25.59 -6.38
N HIS A 226 -25.27 26.18 -5.54
CA HIS A 226 -25.59 27.30 -4.65
C HIS A 226 -24.76 28.56 -4.89
N LEU A 227 -24.13 28.69 -6.05
CA LEU A 227 -23.53 29.90 -6.57
C LEU A 227 -24.23 30.28 -7.88
#